data_8d130c076aab91946229489b534f2dcd
#
_entry.id   8d130c076aab91946229489b534f2dcd
#
_cell.length_a   1.000
_cell.length_b   1.000
_cell.length_c   1.000
_cell.angle_alpha   90.00
_cell.angle_beta   90.00
_cell.angle_gamma   90.00
#
_symmetry.space_group_name_H-M   'P 1'
#
loop_
_entity.id
_entity.type
_entity.pdbx_description
1 polymer ?
#
loop_
_entity_poly.entity_id
_entity_poly.type
_entity_poly.pdbx_seq_one_letter_code
_entity_poly.pdbx_strand_id
1 'polypeptide(L)'
;MFSFELNPVHYEHPWSHTQETRLSSLLKGDIKVAYLYEAPPKNTFRYRVYNMVQALNQSSRGFSASYFSGEEYGALSERVLDSIDIFVVSRVRYTAELNQLLTRARNKGKRTFFDIDDLLFDPDYTHLIVDTLDLPHTEETWNHWFSLISRMRASIQLCDELITTNAFLAEKLSQYFGKPVHVVPNFMNNEQTEISKKIFQLKKDGGWKRDKDITLGYFSGTQTHNKDFEVIVSALADLFAVDSRIKLRIGGHLNVCEPIDRYRDRLELLPFCDFVNLQSAVGRVDVNLVPLQENVFSNCKSELKYFEAAAVGTVTVATPVYTYSHAIEDGKNGFLSSSYDWFDKLSYLVAQLDEQPAIAEAAFKDSEQRYWLKPQISVLEHIFSV
;
A
#
# COMPACT_ATOMS: atom_id res chain seq x y z
N MET A 1 10.67 -21.94 -7.16
CA MET A 1 10.35 -20.64 -7.78
C MET A 1 9.63 -20.86 -9.10
N PHE A 2 8.61 -20.04 -9.42
CA PHE A 2 7.94 -20.10 -10.72
C PHE A 2 8.82 -19.57 -11.85
N SER A 3 8.83 -20.30 -12.97
CA SER A 3 9.63 -19.96 -14.16
C SER A 3 8.72 -19.46 -15.27
N PHE A 4 8.87 -18.20 -15.65
CA PHE A 4 8.22 -17.57 -16.81
C PHE A 4 9.13 -16.49 -17.40
N GLU A 5 8.99 -16.26 -18.71
CA GLU A 5 9.73 -15.21 -19.38
C GLU A 5 8.89 -13.92 -19.44
N LEU A 6 9.43 -12.86 -18.86
CA LEU A 6 8.84 -11.53 -18.91
C LEU A 6 9.96 -10.48 -18.87
N ASN A 7 10.00 -9.65 -19.89
CA ASN A 7 10.93 -8.52 -19.94
C ASN A 7 10.45 -7.41 -19.02
N PRO A 8 11.38 -6.66 -18.40
CA PRO A 8 11.05 -5.47 -17.64
C PRO A 8 10.21 -4.50 -18.48
N VAL A 9 9.22 -3.90 -17.85
CA VAL A 9 8.35 -2.90 -18.47
C VAL A 9 8.94 -1.52 -18.21
N HIS A 10 8.94 -0.66 -19.24
CA HIS A 10 9.29 0.74 -19.03
C HIS A 10 8.17 1.40 -18.21
N TYR A 11 8.54 1.92 -17.06
CA TYR A 11 7.63 2.66 -16.17
C TYR A 11 7.94 4.14 -16.21
N GLU A 12 6.97 4.94 -16.63
CA GLU A 12 7.05 6.39 -16.57
C GLU A 12 6.45 6.89 -15.25
N HIS A 13 7.29 7.58 -14.46
CA HIS A 13 6.84 8.09 -13.17
C HIS A 13 5.79 9.20 -13.36
N PRO A 14 4.64 9.19 -12.65
CA PRO A 14 3.56 10.16 -12.84
C PRO A 14 4.00 11.63 -12.74
N TRP A 15 5.01 11.92 -11.91
CA TRP A 15 5.56 13.26 -11.76
C TRP A 15 6.44 13.72 -12.94
N SER A 16 6.67 12.87 -13.97
CA SER A 16 7.28 13.31 -15.23
C SER A 16 6.34 14.19 -16.05
N HIS A 17 5.02 14.06 -15.84
CA HIS A 17 4.04 14.94 -16.47
C HIS A 17 4.18 16.37 -16.01
N THR A 18 4.25 17.30 -16.96
CA THR A 18 4.33 18.73 -16.67
C THR A 18 3.11 19.22 -15.90
N GLN A 19 3.26 20.29 -15.15
CA GLN A 19 2.17 20.96 -14.45
C GLN A 19 1.01 21.35 -15.40
N GLU A 20 1.33 21.82 -16.59
CA GLU A 20 0.39 22.19 -17.63
C GLU A 20 -0.44 20.97 -18.12
N THR A 21 0.22 19.83 -18.33
CA THR A 21 -0.44 18.57 -18.69
C THR A 21 -1.40 18.12 -17.60
N ARG A 22 -0.96 18.20 -16.34
CA ARG A 22 -1.77 17.81 -15.18
C ARG A 22 -2.98 18.75 -15.01
N LEU A 23 -2.81 20.05 -15.20
CA LEU A 23 -3.90 21.03 -15.15
C LEU A 23 -4.87 20.80 -16.32
N SER A 24 -4.38 20.55 -17.52
CA SER A 24 -5.22 20.25 -18.67
C SER A 24 -6.07 18.98 -18.45
N SER A 25 -5.52 17.97 -17.79
CA SER A 25 -6.27 16.77 -17.43
C SER A 25 -7.39 17.08 -16.43
N LEU A 26 -7.13 17.92 -15.42
CA LEU A 26 -8.12 18.35 -14.43
C LEU A 26 -9.32 19.07 -15.05
N LEU A 27 -9.10 19.83 -16.12
CA LEU A 27 -10.12 20.71 -16.72
C LEU A 27 -11.06 20.00 -17.71
N LYS A 28 -10.90 18.69 -17.93
CA LYS A 28 -11.67 17.96 -18.97
C LYS A 28 -13.11 17.63 -18.58
N GLY A 29 -13.35 17.33 -17.31
CA GLY A 29 -14.64 16.87 -16.81
C GLY A 29 -15.53 18.00 -16.29
N ASP A 30 -16.75 17.63 -15.95
CA ASP A 30 -17.74 18.52 -15.31
C ASP A 30 -17.47 18.65 -13.81
N ILE A 31 -17.13 17.53 -13.14
CA ILE A 31 -16.77 17.47 -11.71
C ILE A 31 -15.26 17.32 -11.59
N LYS A 32 -14.60 18.30 -11.01
CA LYS A 32 -13.15 18.43 -10.99
C LYS A 32 -12.58 18.20 -9.60
N VAL A 33 -11.72 17.19 -9.45
CA VAL A 33 -11.12 16.80 -8.18
C VAL A 33 -9.61 17.06 -8.22
N ALA A 34 -9.11 17.98 -7.41
CA ALA A 34 -7.69 18.22 -7.28
C ALA A 34 -7.13 17.54 -6.02
N TYR A 35 -6.06 16.76 -6.19
CA TYR A 35 -5.30 16.17 -5.10
C TYR A 35 -4.04 17.00 -4.84
N LEU A 36 -3.81 17.29 -3.57
CA LEU A 36 -2.58 17.89 -3.10
C LEU A 36 -1.78 16.87 -2.31
N TYR A 37 -0.52 16.68 -2.67
CA TYR A 37 0.42 15.80 -2.00
C TYR A 37 1.64 16.58 -1.53
N GLU A 38 2.27 16.19 -0.40
CA GLU A 38 3.31 17.00 0.22
C GLU A 38 4.52 17.22 -0.68
N ALA A 39 5.13 16.14 -1.16
CA ALA A 39 6.28 16.18 -2.06
C ALA A 39 6.50 14.84 -2.78
N PRO A 40 6.86 14.85 -4.09
CA PRO A 40 7.34 13.65 -4.77
C PRO A 40 8.78 13.27 -4.34
N PRO A 41 9.25 12.02 -4.53
CA PRO A 41 8.48 10.80 -4.73
C PRO A 41 8.34 10.02 -3.41
N LYS A 42 7.12 9.72 -2.98
CA LYS A 42 6.88 8.85 -1.82
C LYS A 42 5.95 7.71 -2.21
N ASN A 43 6.13 6.53 -1.64
CA ASN A 43 5.39 5.31 -2.00
C ASN A 43 3.86 5.45 -1.84
N THR A 44 3.41 6.19 -0.83
CA THR A 44 2.01 6.46 -0.55
C THR A 44 1.31 7.23 -1.66
N PHE A 45 2.02 8.11 -2.39
CA PHE A 45 1.49 8.87 -3.53
C PHE A 45 0.76 7.98 -4.53
N ARG A 46 1.36 6.83 -4.89
CA ARG A 46 0.78 5.90 -5.83
C ARG A 46 -0.64 5.48 -5.43
N TYR A 47 -0.81 5.01 -4.19
CA TYR A 47 -2.09 4.46 -3.73
C TYR A 47 -3.13 5.54 -3.41
N ARG A 48 -2.70 6.61 -2.71
CA ARG A 48 -3.63 7.60 -2.16
C ARG A 48 -3.89 8.80 -3.06
N VAL A 49 -3.14 8.92 -4.17
CA VAL A 49 -3.31 10.02 -5.12
C VAL A 49 -3.40 9.51 -6.55
N TYR A 50 -2.34 8.88 -7.07
CA TYR A 50 -2.27 8.51 -8.47
C TYR A 50 -3.37 7.52 -8.89
N ASN A 51 -3.57 6.45 -8.10
CA ASN A 51 -4.59 5.45 -8.39
C ASN A 51 -6.00 6.05 -8.28
N MET A 52 -6.25 6.94 -7.32
CA MET A 52 -7.52 7.68 -7.19
C MET A 52 -7.79 8.55 -8.42
N VAL A 53 -6.76 9.28 -8.87
CA VAL A 53 -6.85 10.12 -10.07
C VAL A 53 -7.12 9.29 -11.33
N GLN A 54 -6.45 8.13 -11.48
CA GLN A 54 -6.75 7.22 -12.59
C GLN A 54 -8.19 6.71 -12.57
N ALA A 55 -8.70 6.32 -11.38
CA ALA A 55 -10.06 5.83 -11.24
C ALA A 55 -11.11 6.90 -11.59
N LEU A 56 -10.94 8.12 -11.08
CA LEU A 56 -11.82 9.23 -11.38
C LEU A 56 -11.82 9.62 -12.87
N ASN A 57 -10.65 9.62 -13.50
CA ASN A 57 -10.52 9.92 -14.94
C ASN A 57 -11.12 8.83 -15.85
N GLN A 58 -11.43 7.64 -15.32
CA GLN A 58 -12.15 6.58 -16.02
C GLN A 58 -13.64 6.53 -15.69
N SER A 59 -14.11 7.42 -14.83
CA SER A 59 -15.54 7.54 -14.52
C SER A 59 -16.33 7.99 -15.75
N SER A 60 -17.50 7.38 -15.95
CA SER A 60 -18.46 7.79 -16.98
C SER A 60 -19.38 8.93 -16.52
N ARG A 61 -19.24 9.40 -15.27
CA ARG A 61 -20.09 10.46 -14.68
C ARG A 61 -19.51 11.85 -14.79
N GLY A 62 -18.58 12.08 -15.71
CA GLY A 62 -18.02 13.39 -15.98
C GLY A 62 -16.97 13.87 -14.97
N PHE A 63 -16.41 12.96 -14.17
CA PHE A 63 -15.30 13.31 -13.30
C PHE A 63 -14.01 13.54 -14.08
N SER A 64 -13.20 14.48 -13.61
CA SER A 64 -11.80 14.61 -13.97
C SER A 64 -10.98 14.93 -12.74
N ALA A 65 -9.78 14.37 -12.67
CA ALA A 65 -8.91 14.55 -11.52
C ALA A 65 -7.46 14.77 -11.92
N SER A 66 -6.73 15.46 -11.07
CA SER A 66 -5.28 15.59 -11.20
C SER A 66 -4.64 15.86 -9.85
N TYR A 67 -3.28 15.89 -9.82
CA TYR A 67 -2.50 16.02 -8.61
C TYR A 67 -1.46 17.13 -8.71
N PHE A 68 -1.16 17.72 -7.57
CA PHE A 68 -0.23 18.84 -7.40
C PHE A 68 0.64 18.61 -6.15
N SER A 69 1.86 19.11 -6.16
CA SER A 69 2.75 19.05 -4.99
C SER A 69 2.68 20.30 -4.14
N GLY A 70 3.14 20.20 -2.89
CA GLY A 70 3.27 21.33 -1.99
C GLY A 70 4.22 22.43 -2.51
N GLU A 71 5.18 22.10 -3.33
CA GLU A 71 6.09 23.07 -3.97
C GLU A 71 5.38 23.95 -5.02
N GLU A 72 4.24 23.50 -5.51
CA GLU A 72 3.45 24.19 -6.55
C GLU A 72 2.36 25.11 -5.99
N TYR A 73 2.25 25.25 -4.65
CA TYR A 73 1.22 26.06 -4.00
C TYR A 73 1.09 27.50 -4.54
N GLY A 74 2.23 28.19 -4.70
CA GLY A 74 2.25 29.58 -5.06
C GLY A 74 1.78 29.86 -6.49
N ALA A 75 2.15 28.98 -7.42
CA ALA A 75 1.93 29.18 -8.84
C ALA A 75 0.53 28.75 -9.32
N LEU A 76 -0.11 27.78 -8.63
CA LEU A 76 -1.32 27.16 -9.09
C LEU A 76 -2.53 27.37 -8.19
N SER A 77 -2.32 27.87 -6.98
CA SER A 77 -3.38 27.87 -5.96
C SER A 77 -4.68 28.55 -6.43
N GLU A 78 -4.61 29.72 -7.10
CA GLU A 78 -5.81 30.42 -7.56
C GLU A 78 -6.46 29.75 -8.78
N ARG A 79 -5.64 29.43 -9.81
CA ARG A 79 -6.15 28.76 -11.03
C ARG A 79 -6.79 27.39 -10.71
N VAL A 80 -6.18 26.62 -9.83
CA VAL A 80 -6.72 25.32 -9.40
C VAL A 80 -7.98 25.53 -8.60
N LEU A 81 -7.96 26.38 -7.55
CA LEU A 81 -9.14 26.60 -6.69
C LEU A 81 -10.34 27.17 -7.43
N ASP A 82 -10.13 28.02 -8.43
CA ASP A 82 -11.25 28.56 -9.22
C ASP A 82 -11.91 27.50 -10.09
N SER A 83 -11.12 26.52 -10.53
CA SER A 83 -11.55 25.52 -11.51
C SER A 83 -12.12 24.24 -10.90
N ILE A 84 -11.82 23.90 -9.64
CA ILE A 84 -12.19 22.64 -9.02
C ILE A 84 -13.53 22.73 -8.28
N ASP A 85 -14.11 21.57 -8.00
CA ASP A 85 -15.29 21.40 -7.15
C ASP A 85 -14.87 20.76 -5.81
N ILE A 86 -13.90 19.88 -5.83
CA ILE A 86 -13.44 19.08 -4.69
C ILE A 86 -11.91 19.20 -4.56
N PHE A 87 -11.48 19.41 -3.32
CA PHE A 87 -10.07 19.51 -2.97
C PHE A 87 -9.68 18.45 -1.94
N VAL A 88 -8.82 17.51 -2.33
CA VAL A 88 -8.32 16.42 -1.47
C VAL A 88 -6.88 16.70 -1.08
N VAL A 89 -6.63 16.76 0.21
CA VAL A 89 -5.28 16.92 0.79
C VAL A 89 -4.82 15.55 1.29
N SER A 90 -3.79 14.97 0.66
CA SER A 90 -3.29 13.65 1.02
C SER A 90 -1.95 13.75 1.75
N ARG A 91 -1.97 13.39 3.04
CA ARG A 91 -0.77 13.32 3.91
C ARG A 91 0.09 14.59 3.93
N VAL A 92 -0.52 15.76 3.85
CA VAL A 92 0.20 17.05 3.92
C VAL A 92 0.21 17.57 5.35
N ARG A 93 1.38 17.79 5.90
CA ARG A 93 1.56 18.39 7.22
C ARG A 93 1.13 19.85 7.24
N TYR A 94 0.58 20.29 8.36
CA TYR A 94 0.20 21.68 8.55
C TYR A 94 1.34 22.66 8.25
N THR A 95 1.01 23.63 7.41
CA THR A 95 1.78 24.87 7.20
C THR A 95 0.83 26.07 7.15
N ALA A 96 1.36 27.27 7.31
CA ALA A 96 0.55 28.49 7.17
C ALA A 96 -0.05 28.61 5.75
N GLU A 97 0.70 28.20 4.74
CA GLU A 97 0.28 28.20 3.34
C GLU A 97 -0.88 27.21 3.11
N LEU A 98 -0.80 25.98 3.66
CA LEU A 98 -1.90 25.01 3.59
C LEU A 98 -3.16 25.56 4.25
N ASN A 99 -3.04 26.17 5.43
CA ASN A 99 -4.18 26.75 6.12
C ASN A 99 -4.84 27.87 5.30
N GLN A 100 -4.03 28.75 4.69
CA GLN A 100 -4.54 29.81 3.81
C GLN A 100 -5.23 29.22 2.57
N LEU A 101 -4.65 28.17 1.97
CA LEU A 101 -5.20 27.51 0.80
C LEU A 101 -6.56 26.86 1.10
N LEU A 102 -6.67 26.10 2.20
CA LEU A 102 -7.92 25.47 2.63
C LEU A 102 -8.98 26.51 3.06
N THR A 103 -8.57 27.62 3.68
CA THR A 103 -9.47 28.73 3.99
C THR A 103 -10.05 29.34 2.71
N ARG A 104 -9.23 29.56 1.67
CA ARG A 104 -9.72 30.06 0.37
C ARG A 104 -10.63 29.05 -0.31
N ALA A 105 -10.29 27.74 -0.27
CA ALA A 105 -11.14 26.68 -0.84
C ALA A 105 -12.54 26.72 -0.22
N ARG A 106 -12.63 26.75 1.10
CA ARG A 106 -13.92 26.82 1.82
C ARG A 106 -14.69 28.12 1.51
N ASN A 107 -14.02 29.27 1.46
CA ASN A 107 -14.65 30.55 1.11
C ASN A 107 -15.22 30.54 -0.32
N LYS A 108 -14.69 29.71 -1.20
CA LYS A 108 -15.18 29.47 -2.57
C LYS A 108 -16.23 28.35 -2.64
N GLY A 109 -16.66 27.80 -1.51
CA GLY A 109 -17.65 26.71 -1.44
C GLY A 109 -17.13 25.35 -1.94
N LYS A 110 -15.81 25.14 -1.95
CA LYS A 110 -15.24 23.84 -2.36
C LYS A 110 -15.32 22.85 -1.21
N ARG A 111 -15.72 21.60 -1.50
CA ARG A 111 -15.64 20.51 -0.52
C ARG A 111 -14.18 20.14 -0.29
N THR A 112 -13.80 19.94 0.97
CA THR A 112 -12.42 19.64 1.33
C THR A 112 -12.32 18.30 2.04
N PHE A 113 -11.43 17.43 1.56
CA PHE A 113 -11.16 16.12 2.14
C PHE A 113 -9.71 16.01 2.59
N PHE A 114 -9.47 15.28 3.68
CA PHE A 114 -8.14 14.86 4.05
C PHE A 114 -8.02 13.35 3.90
N ASP A 115 -7.01 12.90 3.15
CA ASP A 115 -6.74 11.49 2.91
C ASP A 115 -5.51 11.03 3.71
N ILE A 116 -5.68 9.99 4.55
CA ILE A 116 -4.63 9.41 5.38
C ILE A 116 -4.75 7.89 5.45
N ASP A 117 -3.62 7.19 5.30
CA ASP A 117 -3.53 5.73 5.22
C ASP A 117 -2.88 5.05 6.43
N ASP A 118 -2.39 5.84 7.41
CA ASP A 118 -1.74 5.34 8.62
C ASP A 118 -2.23 6.07 9.87
N LEU A 119 -1.94 5.50 11.05
CA LEU A 119 -2.22 6.10 12.38
C LEU A 119 -1.22 7.22 12.71
N LEU A 120 -1.21 8.29 11.91
CA LEU A 120 -0.27 9.40 12.02
C LEU A 120 -0.96 10.73 12.42
N PHE A 121 -1.98 10.67 13.27
CA PHE A 121 -2.75 11.84 13.69
C PHE A 121 -2.97 11.91 15.21
N ASP A 122 -2.71 10.85 15.92
CA ASP A 122 -2.93 10.76 17.35
C ASP A 122 -1.59 10.69 18.09
N PRO A 123 -1.20 11.76 18.80
CA PRO A 123 0.06 11.81 19.54
C PRO A 123 0.21 10.75 20.62
N ASP A 124 -0.89 10.20 21.14
CA ASP A 124 -0.87 9.18 22.19
C ASP A 124 -0.24 7.87 21.68
N TYR A 125 -0.26 7.63 20.38
CA TYR A 125 0.38 6.48 19.75
C TYR A 125 1.83 6.72 19.28
N THR A 126 2.42 7.90 19.54
CA THR A 126 3.78 8.21 19.05
C THR A 126 4.81 7.19 19.51
N HIS A 127 4.75 6.76 20.80
CA HIS A 127 5.66 5.75 21.36
C HIS A 127 5.54 4.42 20.59
N LEU A 128 4.30 3.95 20.41
CA LEU A 128 4.03 2.71 19.68
C LEU A 128 4.55 2.77 18.26
N ILE A 129 4.40 3.90 17.58
CA ILE A 129 4.87 4.09 16.20
C ILE A 129 6.40 4.02 16.14
N VAL A 130 7.10 4.75 17.02
CA VAL A 130 8.56 4.77 17.09
C VAL A 130 9.10 3.36 17.38
N ASP A 131 8.49 2.65 18.33
CA ASP A 131 8.85 1.27 18.68
C ASP A 131 8.60 0.29 17.51
N THR A 132 7.43 0.38 16.88
CA THR A 132 7.05 -0.52 15.77
C THR A 132 7.95 -0.33 14.55
N LEU A 133 8.37 0.91 14.30
CA LEU A 133 9.24 1.26 13.16
C LEU A 133 10.74 1.04 13.45
N ASP A 134 11.09 0.53 14.62
CA ASP A 134 12.48 0.27 15.04
C ASP A 134 13.37 1.51 14.98
N LEU A 135 12.85 2.64 15.43
CA LEU A 135 13.57 3.90 15.41
C LEU A 135 14.34 4.15 16.71
N PRO A 136 15.48 4.84 16.67
CA PRO A 136 16.25 5.12 17.87
C PRO A 136 15.48 6.07 18.80
N HIS A 137 15.50 5.79 20.11
CA HIS A 137 14.82 6.58 21.15
C HIS A 137 15.65 7.81 21.54
N THR A 138 15.81 8.76 20.61
CA THR A 138 16.52 10.01 20.82
C THR A 138 15.56 11.19 20.89
N GLU A 139 15.98 12.30 21.50
CA GLU A 139 15.22 13.56 21.51
C GLU A 139 14.89 14.04 20.07
N GLU A 140 15.80 13.83 19.11
CA GLU A 140 15.57 14.18 17.72
C GLU A 140 14.43 13.36 17.11
N THR A 141 14.42 12.04 17.37
CA THR A 141 13.33 11.13 16.93
C THR A 141 12.00 11.54 17.54
N TRP A 142 11.97 11.80 18.86
CA TRP A 142 10.75 12.24 19.53
C TRP A 142 10.23 13.56 19.00
N ASN A 143 11.09 14.57 18.89
CA ASN A 143 10.72 15.87 18.35
C ASN A 143 10.20 15.78 16.92
N HIS A 144 10.84 14.95 16.08
CA HIS A 144 10.38 14.70 14.70
C HIS A 144 8.97 14.09 14.66
N TRP A 145 8.76 12.98 15.37
CA TRP A 145 7.50 12.24 15.30
C TRP A 145 6.34 12.96 15.96
N PHE A 146 6.53 13.53 17.14
CA PHE A 146 5.50 14.38 17.77
C PHE A 146 5.15 15.59 16.89
N SER A 147 6.14 16.24 16.30
CA SER A 147 5.89 17.35 15.35
C SER A 147 5.13 16.87 14.11
N LEU A 148 5.54 15.75 13.51
CA LEU A 148 4.89 15.19 12.33
C LEU A 148 3.42 14.88 12.62
N ILE A 149 3.14 14.10 13.66
CA ILE A 149 1.79 13.66 14.03
C ILE A 149 0.91 14.85 14.41
N SER A 150 1.42 15.79 15.22
CA SER A 150 0.66 16.97 15.62
C SER A 150 0.32 17.88 14.43
N ARG A 151 1.27 18.05 13.50
CA ARG A 151 1.03 18.83 12.27
C ARG A 151 0.08 18.12 11.31
N MET A 152 0.13 16.78 11.24
CA MET A 152 -0.84 15.99 10.48
C MET A 152 -2.26 16.15 11.06
N ARG A 153 -2.40 16.01 12.38
CA ARG A 153 -3.64 16.28 13.11
C ARG A 153 -4.21 17.66 12.80
N ALA A 154 -3.38 18.69 12.84
CA ALA A 154 -3.79 20.06 12.55
C ALA A 154 -4.31 20.20 11.10
N SER A 155 -3.69 19.55 10.12
CA SER A 155 -4.18 19.54 8.73
C SER A 155 -5.55 18.86 8.60
N ILE A 156 -5.74 17.71 9.25
CA ILE A 156 -7.01 16.97 9.26
C ILE A 156 -8.14 17.84 9.79
N GLN A 157 -7.87 18.63 10.83
CA GLN A 157 -8.87 19.52 11.42
C GLN A 157 -9.35 20.61 10.45
N LEU A 158 -8.54 20.99 9.46
CA LEU A 158 -8.90 22.01 8.47
C LEU A 158 -9.82 21.50 7.36
N CYS A 159 -9.98 20.19 7.16
CA CYS A 159 -10.83 19.64 6.12
C CYS A 159 -12.22 19.26 6.64
N ASP A 160 -13.20 19.19 5.75
CA ASP A 160 -14.60 18.92 6.13
C ASP A 160 -14.83 17.42 6.36
N GLU A 161 -14.28 16.57 5.50
CA GLU A 161 -14.47 15.13 5.49
C GLU A 161 -13.12 14.41 5.39
N LEU A 162 -13.11 13.13 5.73
CA LEU A 162 -11.88 12.32 5.76
C LEU A 162 -12.01 11.11 4.85
N ILE A 163 -10.88 10.68 4.27
CA ILE A 163 -10.75 9.45 3.50
C ILE A 163 -9.63 8.60 4.10
N THR A 164 -9.85 7.29 4.21
CA THR A 164 -8.84 6.36 4.72
C THR A 164 -8.95 4.98 4.08
N THR A 165 -8.05 4.06 4.46
CA THR A 165 -7.87 2.77 3.78
C THR A 165 -8.76 1.64 4.28
N ASN A 166 -9.15 1.63 5.56
CA ASN A 166 -9.86 0.54 6.18
C ASN A 166 -10.78 1.00 7.31
N ALA A 167 -11.72 0.13 7.71
CA ALA A 167 -12.73 0.47 8.69
C ALA A 167 -12.16 0.67 10.11
N PHE A 168 -11.09 -0.04 10.49
CA PHE A 168 -10.46 0.13 11.80
C PHE A 168 -9.86 1.54 11.95
N LEU A 169 -9.14 2.00 10.94
CA LEU A 169 -8.58 3.35 10.91
C LEU A 169 -9.69 4.41 10.79
N ALA A 170 -10.77 4.13 10.03
CA ALA A 170 -11.92 5.01 9.92
C ALA A 170 -12.63 5.22 11.26
N GLU A 171 -12.79 4.16 12.05
CA GLU A 171 -13.37 4.25 13.39
C GLU A 171 -12.51 5.15 14.28
N LYS A 172 -11.19 4.98 14.31
CA LYS A 172 -10.28 5.82 15.08
C LYS A 172 -10.34 7.28 14.65
N LEU A 173 -10.35 7.57 13.34
CA LEU A 173 -10.49 8.91 12.81
C LEU A 173 -11.84 9.55 13.22
N SER A 174 -12.92 8.79 13.09
CA SER A 174 -14.27 9.27 13.47
C SER A 174 -14.35 9.58 14.96
N GLN A 175 -13.85 8.69 15.81
CA GLN A 175 -13.82 8.89 17.27
C GLN A 175 -12.98 10.11 17.66
N TYR A 176 -11.84 10.32 16.98
CA TYR A 176 -10.92 11.40 17.32
C TYR A 176 -11.36 12.78 16.82
N PHE A 177 -11.91 12.86 15.60
CA PHE A 177 -12.25 14.14 14.94
C PHE A 177 -13.72 14.45 14.88
N GLY A 178 -14.61 13.48 15.08
CA GLY A 178 -16.08 13.69 14.98
C GLY A 178 -16.54 14.09 13.58
N LYS A 179 -15.79 13.74 12.53
CA LYS A 179 -16.05 14.07 11.13
C LYS A 179 -16.53 12.85 10.34
N PRO A 180 -17.24 13.04 9.21
CA PRO A 180 -17.50 11.97 8.27
C PRO A 180 -16.20 11.36 7.76
N VAL A 181 -16.10 10.03 7.76
CA VAL A 181 -14.93 9.28 7.29
C VAL A 181 -15.37 8.26 6.25
N HIS A 182 -14.75 8.31 5.09
CA HIS A 182 -14.99 7.41 3.98
C HIS A 182 -13.86 6.40 3.84
N VAL A 183 -14.21 5.14 3.59
CA VAL A 183 -13.22 4.08 3.38
C VAL A 183 -13.04 3.86 1.88
N VAL A 184 -11.82 4.10 1.40
CA VAL A 184 -11.36 3.73 0.07
C VAL A 184 -10.09 2.91 0.26
N PRO A 185 -10.11 1.58 0.09
CA PRO A 185 -8.93 0.75 0.28
C PRO A 185 -7.82 1.15 -0.69
N ASN A 186 -6.58 0.79 -0.38
CA ASN A 186 -5.55 0.82 -1.40
C ASN A 186 -5.90 -0.18 -2.51
N PHE A 187 -5.62 0.18 -3.75
CA PHE A 187 -5.95 -0.66 -4.90
C PHE A 187 -4.91 -0.51 -6.01
N MET A 188 -4.97 -1.40 -6.99
CA MET A 188 -4.03 -1.44 -8.11
C MET A 188 -4.45 -0.47 -9.21
N ASN A 189 -3.47 0.22 -9.78
CA ASN A 189 -3.65 1.02 -11.00
C ASN A 189 -3.65 0.15 -12.27
N ASN A 190 -3.84 0.79 -13.42
CA ASN A 190 -3.88 0.07 -14.69
C ASN A 190 -2.57 -0.65 -14.99
N GLU A 191 -1.44 0.03 -14.83
CA GLU A 191 -0.11 -0.50 -15.12
C GLU A 191 0.19 -1.75 -14.31
N GLN A 192 -0.12 -1.73 -13.00
CA GLN A 192 0.00 -2.91 -12.15
C GLN A 192 -0.95 -4.02 -12.57
N THR A 193 -2.19 -3.68 -12.87
CA THR A 193 -3.22 -4.64 -13.24
C THR A 193 -2.86 -5.38 -14.53
N GLU A 194 -2.39 -4.65 -15.55
CA GLU A 194 -2.00 -5.23 -16.84
C GLU A 194 -0.84 -6.21 -16.71
N ILE A 195 0.22 -5.80 -16.02
CA ILE A 195 1.39 -6.67 -15.83
C ILE A 195 1.05 -7.88 -14.95
N SER A 196 0.23 -7.68 -13.92
CA SER A 196 -0.17 -8.74 -13.00
C SER A 196 -1.02 -9.81 -13.69
N LYS A 197 -2.00 -9.41 -14.51
CA LYS A 197 -2.78 -10.33 -15.35
C LYS A 197 -1.89 -11.17 -16.25
N LYS A 198 -0.91 -10.54 -16.90
CA LYS A 198 0.02 -11.23 -17.77
C LYS A 198 0.86 -12.27 -17.01
N ILE A 199 1.35 -11.91 -15.81
CA ILE A 199 2.12 -12.83 -14.97
C ILE A 199 1.25 -14.00 -14.53
N PHE A 200 0.04 -13.72 -14.04
CA PHE A 200 -0.91 -14.77 -13.63
C PHE A 200 -1.19 -15.74 -14.78
N GLN A 201 -1.48 -15.22 -15.98
CA GLN A 201 -1.75 -16.04 -17.16
C GLN A 201 -0.54 -16.89 -17.57
N LEU A 202 0.67 -16.31 -17.55
CA LEU A 202 1.91 -17.06 -17.84
C LEU A 202 2.12 -18.23 -16.86
N LYS A 203 1.84 -18.05 -15.56
CA LYS A 203 1.90 -19.13 -14.55
C LYS A 203 0.86 -20.21 -14.84
N LYS A 204 -0.36 -19.82 -15.15
CA LYS A 204 -1.48 -20.73 -15.44
C LYS A 204 -1.23 -21.54 -16.71
N ASP A 205 -0.86 -20.89 -17.82
CA ASP A 205 -0.57 -21.54 -19.09
C ASP A 205 0.66 -22.46 -19.01
N GLY A 206 1.63 -22.09 -18.18
CA GLY A 206 2.78 -22.94 -17.82
C GLY A 206 2.46 -24.12 -16.87
N GLY A 207 1.17 -24.31 -16.51
CA GLY A 207 0.73 -25.37 -15.61
C GLY A 207 1.30 -25.23 -14.20
N TRP A 208 1.53 -24.00 -13.74
CA TRP A 208 2.10 -23.67 -12.42
C TRP A 208 3.47 -24.33 -12.18
N LYS A 209 4.23 -24.53 -13.28
CA LYS A 209 5.54 -25.18 -13.22
C LYS A 209 6.53 -24.35 -12.40
N ARG A 210 7.22 -25.03 -11.49
CA ARG A 210 8.22 -24.44 -10.59
C ARG A 210 9.52 -25.24 -10.60
N ASP A 211 10.58 -24.62 -10.14
CA ASP A 211 11.86 -25.28 -9.90
C ASP A 211 11.76 -26.24 -8.70
N LYS A 212 12.82 -27.01 -8.46
CA LYS A 212 12.92 -27.90 -7.29
C LYS A 212 13.03 -27.12 -5.98
N ASP A 213 13.67 -25.94 -6.03
CA ASP A 213 13.81 -25.05 -4.88
C ASP A 213 12.50 -24.33 -4.60
N ILE A 214 12.21 -24.13 -3.32
CA ILE A 214 11.03 -23.44 -2.83
C ILE A 214 11.44 -22.05 -2.37
N THR A 215 10.94 -21.03 -3.03
CA THR A 215 11.33 -19.65 -2.75
C THR A 215 10.24 -18.94 -1.98
N LEU A 216 10.55 -18.58 -0.73
CA LEU A 216 9.74 -17.67 0.07
C LEU A 216 10.14 -16.24 -0.28
N GLY A 217 9.19 -15.31 -0.36
CA GLY A 217 9.45 -13.92 -0.71
C GLY A 217 9.07 -12.96 0.41
N TYR A 218 9.96 -12.06 0.77
CA TYR A 218 9.69 -10.93 1.64
C TYR A 218 10.00 -9.63 0.93
N PHE A 219 9.01 -8.74 0.81
CA PHE A 219 9.13 -7.49 0.06
C PHE A 219 8.87 -6.29 0.97
N SER A 220 9.90 -5.45 1.18
CA SER A 220 9.86 -4.28 2.06
C SER A 220 10.23 -3.00 1.31
N GLY A 221 9.35 -2.01 1.35
CA GLY A 221 9.59 -0.71 0.71
C GLY A 221 10.48 0.25 1.52
N THR A 222 10.70 -0.02 2.82
CA THR A 222 11.45 0.85 3.72
C THR A 222 12.26 0.05 4.75
N GLN A 223 13.25 0.69 5.36
CA GLN A 223 14.08 0.07 6.41
C GLN A 223 13.33 -0.14 7.74
N THR A 224 12.14 0.40 7.90
CA THR A 224 11.38 0.43 9.15
C THR A 224 10.57 -0.85 9.41
N HIS A 225 10.86 -1.94 8.71
CA HIS A 225 10.15 -3.22 8.83
C HIS A 225 11.01 -4.36 9.40
N ASN A 226 12.16 -4.05 10.03
CA ASN A 226 13.02 -5.08 10.62
C ASN A 226 12.28 -5.85 11.73
N LYS A 227 11.63 -5.16 12.66
CA LYS A 227 10.85 -5.79 13.74
C LYS A 227 9.64 -6.59 13.23
N ASP A 228 9.04 -6.18 12.13
CA ASP A 228 7.98 -6.97 11.48
C ASP A 228 8.56 -8.30 10.97
N PHE A 229 9.77 -8.30 10.40
CA PHE A 229 10.43 -9.50 9.92
C PHE A 229 10.94 -10.39 11.06
N GLU A 230 11.38 -9.81 12.17
CA GLU A 230 11.84 -10.54 13.37
C GLU A 230 10.79 -11.53 13.89
N VAL A 231 9.50 -11.26 13.70
CA VAL A 231 8.39 -12.15 14.07
C VAL A 231 8.57 -13.56 13.51
N ILE A 232 9.19 -13.71 12.33
CA ILE A 232 9.32 -15.00 11.63
C ILE A 232 10.74 -15.55 11.58
N VAL A 233 11.73 -14.82 12.10
CA VAL A 233 13.15 -15.17 11.96
C VAL A 233 13.47 -16.58 12.49
N SER A 234 12.97 -16.92 13.69
CA SER A 234 13.18 -18.25 14.29
C SER A 234 12.50 -19.35 13.46
N ALA A 235 11.26 -19.14 13.06
CA ALA A 235 10.52 -20.09 12.24
C ALA A 235 11.19 -20.35 10.88
N LEU A 236 11.73 -19.30 10.24
CA LEU A 236 12.49 -19.44 9.00
C LEU A 236 13.81 -20.19 9.22
N ALA A 237 14.52 -19.94 10.31
CA ALA A 237 15.75 -20.65 10.63
C ALA A 237 15.52 -22.16 10.85
N ASP A 238 14.44 -22.50 11.57
CA ASP A 238 14.04 -23.90 11.78
C ASP A 238 13.62 -24.56 10.46
N LEU A 239 12.89 -23.83 9.61
CA LEU A 239 12.51 -24.32 8.29
C LEU A 239 13.75 -24.57 7.39
N PHE A 240 14.72 -23.65 7.41
CA PHE A 240 15.99 -23.83 6.71
C PHE A 240 16.79 -25.03 7.22
N ALA A 241 16.72 -25.33 8.50
CA ALA A 241 17.42 -26.46 9.10
C ALA A 241 16.83 -27.80 8.65
N VAL A 242 15.50 -27.90 8.45
CA VAL A 242 14.83 -29.15 8.13
C VAL A 242 14.65 -29.40 6.62
N ASP A 243 14.65 -28.35 5.79
CA ASP A 243 14.49 -28.48 4.33
C ASP A 243 15.53 -27.65 3.56
N SER A 244 16.46 -28.33 2.91
CA SER A 244 17.53 -27.69 2.13
C SER A 244 17.05 -27.03 0.83
N ARG A 245 15.83 -27.30 0.37
CA ARG A 245 15.25 -26.70 -0.83
C ARG A 245 14.77 -25.27 -0.60
N ILE A 246 14.57 -24.86 0.66
CA ILE A 246 14.02 -23.54 1.01
C ILE A 246 15.05 -22.45 0.71
N LYS A 247 14.60 -21.44 -0.02
CA LYS A 247 15.31 -20.18 -0.28
C LYS A 247 14.46 -18.99 0.16
N LEU A 248 15.11 -17.89 0.53
CA LEU A 248 14.45 -16.64 0.85
C LEU A 248 14.90 -15.55 -0.13
N ARG A 249 13.94 -14.99 -0.83
CA ARG A 249 14.12 -13.81 -1.69
C ARG A 249 13.67 -12.58 -0.94
N ILE A 250 14.56 -11.60 -0.81
CA ILE A 250 14.31 -10.35 -0.11
C ILE A 250 14.32 -9.21 -1.14
N GLY A 251 13.19 -8.54 -1.31
CA GLY A 251 13.07 -7.34 -2.15
C GLY A 251 13.05 -6.07 -1.32
N GLY A 252 13.96 -5.14 -1.61
CA GLY A 252 14.06 -3.86 -0.91
C GLY A 252 15.00 -3.89 0.31
N HIS A 253 14.60 -3.21 1.39
CA HIS A 253 15.45 -3.02 2.56
C HIS A 253 15.10 -4.00 3.69
N LEU A 254 16.09 -4.80 4.11
CA LEU A 254 16.01 -5.63 5.30
C LEU A 254 17.44 -5.85 5.86
N ASN A 255 17.58 -5.66 7.15
CA ASN A 255 18.78 -6.08 7.87
C ASN A 255 18.63 -7.56 8.24
N VAL A 256 19.34 -8.43 7.53
CA VAL A 256 19.37 -9.85 7.86
C VAL A 256 20.17 -10.04 9.14
N CYS A 257 19.59 -10.74 10.11
CA CYS A 257 20.20 -11.00 11.42
C CYS A 257 20.31 -12.50 11.71
N GLU A 258 21.08 -12.86 12.73
CA GLU A 258 21.07 -14.22 13.26
C GLU A 258 19.65 -14.59 13.78
N PRO A 259 19.19 -15.83 13.60
CA PRO A 259 19.96 -16.98 13.09
C PRO A 259 19.91 -17.20 11.56
N ILE A 260 19.24 -16.36 10.78
CA ILE A 260 19.11 -16.55 9.32
C ILE A 260 20.43 -16.26 8.59
N ASP A 261 21.25 -15.36 9.10
CA ASP A 261 22.52 -14.96 8.48
C ASP A 261 23.48 -16.14 8.19
N ARG A 262 23.38 -17.25 8.94
CA ARG A 262 24.13 -18.48 8.70
C ARG A 262 23.74 -19.21 7.41
N TYR A 263 22.62 -18.87 6.77
CA TYR A 263 22.11 -19.47 5.55
C TYR A 263 22.24 -18.53 4.34
N ARG A 264 23.28 -17.69 4.30
CA ARG A 264 23.49 -16.67 3.24
C ARG A 264 23.48 -17.22 1.83
N ASP A 265 23.93 -18.47 1.65
CA ASP A 265 23.91 -19.19 0.36
C ASP A 265 22.49 -19.45 -0.18
N ARG A 266 21.48 -19.33 0.68
CA ARG A 266 20.05 -19.50 0.35
C ARG A 266 19.26 -18.19 0.37
N LEU A 267 19.93 -17.05 0.60
CA LEU A 267 19.35 -15.72 0.56
C LEU A 267 19.61 -15.06 -0.79
N GLU A 268 18.56 -14.56 -1.41
CA GLU A 268 18.64 -13.78 -2.64
C GLU A 268 18.17 -12.35 -2.38
N LEU A 269 19.06 -11.38 -2.48
CA LEU A 269 18.77 -9.97 -2.31
C LEU A 269 18.43 -9.35 -3.68
N LEU A 270 17.24 -8.83 -3.85
CA LEU A 270 16.85 -8.11 -5.05
C LEU A 270 17.10 -6.61 -4.89
N PRO A 271 17.62 -5.96 -5.93
CA PRO A 271 17.72 -4.51 -5.94
C PRO A 271 16.31 -3.89 -5.89
N PHE A 272 16.24 -2.65 -5.39
CA PHE A 272 14.98 -1.89 -5.43
C PHE A 272 14.52 -1.72 -6.89
N CYS A 273 13.27 -1.98 -7.15
CA CYS A 273 12.62 -1.78 -8.45
C CYS A 273 11.32 -0.98 -8.29
N ASP A 274 10.83 -0.44 -9.40
CA ASP A 274 9.53 0.21 -9.41
C ASP A 274 8.40 -0.81 -9.15
N PHE A 275 7.23 -0.29 -8.80
CA PHE A 275 6.11 -1.12 -8.38
C PHE A 275 5.48 -1.96 -9.52
N VAL A 276 5.70 -1.60 -10.77
CA VAL A 276 5.23 -2.38 -11.94
C VAL A 276 6.12 -3.61 -12.11
N ASN A 277 7.44 -3.41 -12.08
CA ASN A 277 8.40 -4.50 -12.20
C ASN A 277 8.50 -5.36 -10.93
N LEU A 278 8.14 -4.82 -9.75
CA LEU A 278 8.00 -5.57 -8.51
C LEU A 278 7.01 -6.74 -8.65
N GLN A 279 5.95 -6.58 -9.43
CA GLN A 279 4.97 -7.64 -9.68
C GLN A 279 5.61 -8.89 -10.29
N SER A 280 6.63 -8.73 -11.14
CA SER A 280 7.40 -9.87 -11.66
C SER A 280 8.20 -10.59 -10.56
N ALA A 281 8.82 -9.84 -9.66
CA ALA A 281 9.57 -10.43 -8.54
C ALA A 281 8.64 -11.19 -7.58
N VAL A 282 7.49 -10.60 -7.24
CA VAL A 282 6.46 -11.22 -6.39
C VAL A 282 5.83 -12.44 -7.07
N GLY A 283 5.60 -12.38 -8.41
CA GLY A 283 5.04 -13.49 -9.18
C GLY A 283 5.95 -14.73 -9.24
N ARG A 284 7.26 -14.57 -9.06
CA ARG A 284 8.23 -15.68 -9.12
C ARG A 284 8.35 -16.49 -7.83
N VAL A 285 8.01 -15.92 -6.66
CA VAL A 285 8.12 -16.65 -5.40
C VAL A 285 6.94 -17.61 -5.20
N ASP A 286 7.19 -18.68 -4.46
CA ASP A 286 6.16 -19.69 -4.16
C ASP A 286 5.19 -19.20 -3.06
N VAL A 287 5.73 -18.49 -2.07
CA VAL A 287 4.96 -17.94 -0.95
C VAL A 287 5.40 -16.51 -0.67
N ASN A 288 4.45 -15.59 -0.56
CA ASN A 288 4.68 -14.22 -0.12
C ASN A 288 4.49 -14.13 1.40
N LEU A 289 5.52 -13.66 2.11
CA LEU A 289 5.52 -13.53 3.56
C LEU A 289 5.16 -12.12 3.99
N VAL A 290 4.17 -12.01 4.89
CA VAL A 290 3.71 -10.73 5.43
C VAL A 290 3.65 -10.80 6.96
N PRO A 291 4.81 -10.94 7.62
CA PRO A 291 4.87 -10.83 9.06
C PRO A 291 4.63 -9.38 9.48
N LEU A 292 3.89 -9.20 10.55
CA LEU A 292 3.63 -7.92 11.19
C LEU A 292 3.62 -8.10 12.70
N GLN A 293 4.04 -7.08 13.43
CA GLN A 293 3.81 -7.01 14.87
C GLN A 293 2.31 -6.82 15.12
N GLU A 294 1.74 -7.57 16.07
CA GLU A 294 0.33 -7.48 16.43
C GLU A 294 0.09 -6.31 17.38
N ASN A 295 -0.27 -5.15 16.87
CA ASN A 295 -0.59 -3.97 17.65
C ASN A 295 -1.59 -3.04 16.92
N VAL A 296 -2.00 -1.96 17.59
CA VAL A 296 -2.96 -0.99 17.05
C VAL A 296 -2.46 -0.31 15.78
N PHE A 297 -1.17 0.01 15.70
CA PHE A 297 -0.59 0.63 14.51
C PHE A 297 -0.63 -0.31 13.30
N SER A 298 -0.31 -1.59 13.51
CA SER A 298 -0.38 -2.62 12.46
C SER A 298 -1.83 -2.89 12.00
N ASN A 299 -2.81 -2.80 12.91
CA ASN A 299 -4.22 -2.91 12.55
C ASN A 299 -4.71 -1.76 11.66
N CYS A 300 -4.03 -0.62 11.66
CA CYS A 300 -4.32 0.51 10.79
C CYS A 300 -3.70 0.37 9.39
N LYS A 301 -2.74 -0.56 9.19
CA LYS A 301 -2.07 -0.76 7.89
C LYS A 301 -3.00 -1.38 6.86
N SER A 302 -2.71 -1.12 5.59
CA SER A 302 -3.43 -1.73 4.46
C SER A 302 -2.88 -3.11 4.13
N GLU A 303 -3.73 -3.97 3.58
CA GLU A 303 -3.46 -5.33 3.10
C GLU A 303 -2.79 -5.37 1.70
N LEU A 304 -2.09 -4.31 1.32
CA LEU A 304 -1.53 -4.15 -0.04
C LEU A 304 -0.64 -5.32 -0.49
N LYS A 305 0.18 -5.90 0.41
CA LYS A 305 1.06 -7.02 0.06
C LYS A 305 0.27 -8.30 -0.28
N TYR A 306 -0.95 -8.46 0.28
CA TYR A 306 -1.85 -9.55 -0.07
C TYR A 306 -2.38 -9.39 -1.50
N PHE A 307 -3.04 -8.29 -1.80
CA PHE A 307 -3.69 -8.17 -3.11
C PHE A 307 -2.68 -8.01 -4.26
N GLU A 308 -1.50 -7.45 -4.03
CA GLU A 308 -0.42 -7.40 -5.02
C GLU A 308 0.11 -8.81 -5.34
N ALA A 309 0.30 -9.66 -4.33
CA ALA A 309 0.70 -11.05 -4.51
C ALA A 309 -0.42 -11.89 -5.15
N ALA A 310 -1.65 -11.72 -4.69
CA ALA A 310 -2.84 -12.37 -5.24
C ALA A 310 -3.00 -12.10 -6.74
N ALA A 311 -2.81 -10.86 -7.18
CA ALA A 311 -2.93 -10.45 -8.57
C ALA A 311 -1.93 -11.12 -9.53
N VAL A 312 -0.82 -11.64 -9.02
CA VAL A 312 0.18 -12.43 -9.78
C VAL A 312 0.14 -13.92 -9.46
N GLY A 313 -0.90 -14.38 -8.76
CA GLY A 313 -1.07 -15.78 -8.40
C GLY A 313 0.00 -16.28 -7.44
N THR A 314 0.39 -15.49 -6.46
CA THR A 314 1.32 -15.89 -5.40
C THR A 314 0.56 -15.96 -4.08
N VAL A 315 0.65 -17.11 -3.42
CA VAL A 315 -0.05 -17.36 -2.15
C VAL A 315 0.62 -16.54 -1.03
N THR A 316 -0.18 -15.87 -0.22
CA THR A 316 0.29 -15.06 0.91
C THR A 316 0.07 -15.79 2.23
N VAL A 317 1.07 -15.72 3.12
CA VAL A 317 0.93 -15.98 4.56
C VAL A 317 1.11 -14.66 5.29
N ALA A 318 0.16 -14.27 6.12
CA ALA A 318 0.17 -13.00 6.83
C ALA A 318 -0.14 -13.14 8.33
N THR A 319 0.40 -12.23 9.13
CA THR A 319 -0.05 -12.07 10.52
C THR A 319 -1.51 -11.59 10.54
N PRO A 320 -2.39 -12.16 11.41
CA PRO A 320 -3.82 -11.86 11.43
C PRO A 320 -4.16 -10.50 12.07
N VAL A 321 -3.48 -9.42 11.65
CA VAL A 321 -3.91 -8.08 11.98
C VAL A 321 -5.21 -7.72 11.26
N TYR A 322 -5.91 -6.68 11.71
CA TYR A 322 -7.26 -6.34 11.28
C TYR A 322 -7.51 -6.50 9.77
N THR A 323 -6.70 -5.83 8.93
CA THR A 323 -6.93 -5.82 7.49
C THR A 323 -6.68 -7.17 6.83
N TYR A 324 -5.63 -7.90 7.25
CA TYR A 324 -5.34 -9.23 6.71
C TYR A 324 -6.38 -10.27 7.16
N SER A 325 -6.89 -10.19 8.40
CA SER A 325 -7.98 -11.06 8.88
C SER A 325 -9.30 -10.83 8.13
N HIS A 326 -9.52 -9.64 7.55
CA HIS A 326 -10.70 -9.34 6.73
C HIS A 326 -10.47 -9.60 5.22
N ALA A 327 -9.23 -9.67 4.78
CA ALA A 327 -8.88 -9.95 3.40
C ALA A 327 -8.70 -11.44 3.12
N ILE A 328 -8.14 -12.17 4.08
CA ILE A 328 -7.75 -13.58 3.92
C ILE A 328 -8.75 -14.49 4.66
N GLU A 329 -9.35 -15.39 3.90
CA GLU A 329 -10.03 -16.57 4.41
C GLU A 329 -9.03 -17.71 4.45
N ASP A 330 -8.59 -18.10 5.68
CA ASP A 330 -7.47 -19.04 5.90
C ASP A 330 -7.68 -20.37 5.16
N GLY A 331 -6.69 -20.75 4.37
CA GLY A 331 -6.72 -21.96 3.52
C GLY A 331 -7.51 -21.83 2.22
N LYS A 332 -8.17 -20.69 1.92
CA LYS A 332 -8.98 -20.52 0.71
C LYS A 332 -8.35 -19.55 -0.29
N ASN A 333 -8.01 -18.33 0.12
CA ASN A 333 -7.38 -17.32 -0.72
C ASN A 333 -6.04 -16.85 -0.18
N GLY A 334 -5.50 -17.48 0.85
CA GLY A 334 -4.25 -17.20 1.52
C GLY A 334 -4.23 -17.88 2.89
N PHE A 335 -3.23 -17.55 3.69
CA PHE A 335 -3.07 -18.13 5.02
C PHE A 335 -2.82 -17.06 6.06
N LEU A 336 -3.32 -17.33 7.27
CA LEU A 336 -3.07 -16.51 8.45
C LEU A 336 -2.20 -17.29 9.43
N SER A 337 -1.22 -16.63 10.03
CA SER A 337 -0.32 -17.22 11.01
C SER A 337 -0.07 -16.26 12.16
N SER A 338 -0.40 -16.69 13.39
CA SER A 338 -0.02 -15.99 14.61
C SER A 338 1.49 -16.06 14.82
N SER A 339 2.04 -15.19 15.66
CA SER A 339 3.51 -15.08 15.85
C SER A 339 4.20 -16.39 16.25
N TYR A 340 3.51 -17.34 16.87
CA TYR A 340 4.04 -18.64 17.31
C TYR A 340 3.75 -19.81 16.34
N ASP A 341 2.91 -19.62 15.31
CA ASP A 341 2.47 -20.69 14.40
C ASP A 341 3.22 -20.70 13.06
N TRP A 342 4.13 -19.77 12.81
CA TRP A 342 4.76 -19.59 11.51
C TRP A 342 5.50 -20.82 11.00
N PHE A 343 6.21 -21.52 11.86
CA PHE A 343 6.93 -22.73 11.45
C PHE A 343 5.98 -23.81 10.95
N ASP A 344 4.92 -24.10 11.71
CA ASP A 344 3.94 -25.14 11.35
C ASP A 344 3.19 -24.77 10.08
N LYS A 345 2.76 -23.50 9.96
CA LYS A 345 2.06 -23.01 8.78
C LYS A 345 2.93 -23.07 7.53
N LEU A 346 4.19 -22.64 7.60
CA LEU A 346 5.12 -22.70 6.48
C LEU A 346 5.48 -24.14 6.13
N SER A 347 5.71 -25.01 7.11
CA SER A 347 5.96 -26.44 6.91
C SER A 347 4.81 -27.11 6.19
N TYR A 348 3.55 -26.84 6.61
CA TYR A 348 2.36 -27.30 5.92
C TYR A 348 2.31 -26.86 4.46
N LEU A 349 2.52 -25.57 4.19
CA LEU A 349 2.46 -25.00 2.84
C LEU A 349 3.55 -25.59 1.92
N VAL A 350 4.76 -25.79 2.44
CA VAL A 350 5.87 -26.37 1.70
C VAL A 350 5.59 -27.86 1.35
N ALA A 351 4.87 -28.57 2.21
CA ALA A 351 4.45 -29.94 1.96
C ALA A 351 3.28 -30.04 0.96
N GLN A 352 2.44 -29.00 0.82
CA GLN A 352 1.19 -28.98 0.04
C GLN A 352 1.27 -28.06 -1.17
N LEU A 353 2.43 -27.99 -1.84
CA LEU A 353 2.63 -27.10 -2.99
C LEU A 353 1.65 -27.33 -4.16
N ASP A 354 1.14 -28.56 -4.30
CA ASP A 354 0.22 -28.93 -5.38
C ASP A 354 -1.19 -28.34 -5.18
N GLU A 355 -1.53 -27.92 -3.96
CA GLU A 355 -2.81 -27.25 -3.66
C GLU A 355 -2.76 -25.73 -3.92
N GLN A 356 -1.56 -25.15 -4.00
CA GLN A 356 -1.38 -23.70 -4.14
C GLN A 356 -2.07 -23.11 -5.38
N PRO A 357 -2.13 -23.76 -6.56
CA PRO A 357 -2.83 -23.20 -7.72
C PRO A 357 -4.28 -22.82 -7.45
N ALA A 358 -5.01 -23.68 -6.74
CA ALA A 358 -6.43 -23.41 -6.42
C ALA A 358 -6.58 -22.20 -5.49
N ILE A 359 -5.71 -22.08 -4.48
CA ILE A 359 -5.68 -20.96 -3.55
C ILE A 359 -5.26 -19.66 -4.27
N ALA A 360 -4.27 -19.74 -5.14
CA ALA A 360 -3.81 -18.61 -5.95
C ALA A 360 -4.89 -18.10 -6.91
N GLU A 361 -5.67 -19.00 -7.54
CA GLU A 361 -6.81 -18.62 -8.40
C GLU A 361 -7.95 -17.98 -7.58
N ALA A 362 -8.21 -18.46 -6.38
CA ALA A 362 -9.20 -17.85 -5.49
C ALA A 362 -8.76 -16.48 -5.03
N ALA A 363 -7.47 -16.31 -4.65
CA ALA A 363 -6.88 -15.04 -4.29
C ALA A 363 -6.90 -14.02 -5.44
N PHE A 364 -6.58 -14.47 -6.67
CA PHE A 364 -6.63 -13.62 -7.85
C PHE A 364 -8.04 -13.07 -8.09
N LYS A 365 -9.07 -13.90 -8.01
CA LYS A 365 -10.46 -13.47 -8.16
C LYS A 365 -10.89 -12.48 -7.08
N ASP A 366 -10.49 -12.73 -5.83
CA ASP A 366 -10.74 -11.80 -4.72
C ASP A 366 -10.06 -10.45 -4.96
N SER A 367 -8.78 -10.47 -5.37
CA SER A 367 -8.04 -9.26 -5.72
C SER A 367 -8.71 -8.47 -6.85
N GLU A 368 -9.15 -9.15 -7.92
CA GLU A 368 -9.86 -8.53 -9.05
C GLU A 368 -11.15 -7.84 -8.63
N GLN A 369 -11.92 -8.45 -7.75
CA GLN A 369 -13.22 -7.96 -7.32
C GLN A 369 -13.12 -6.80 -6.33
N ARG A 370 -12.08 -6.77 -5.50
CA ARG A 370 -11.99 -5.85 -4.36
C ARG A 370 -10.93 -4.75 -4.51
N TYR A 371 -9.82 -5.05 -5.20
CA TYR A 371 -8.62 -4.22 -5.14
C TYR A 371 -8.13 -3.72 -6.50
N TRP A 372 -8.86 -3.97 -7.57
CA TRP A 372 -8.52 -3.37 -8.86
C TRP A 372 -9.21 -2.01 -9.02
N LEU A 373 -8.74 -1.24 -10.00
CA LEU A 373 -9.22 0.12 -10.22
C LEU A 373 -10.73 0.17 -10.50
N LYS A 374 -11.25 -0.74 -11.32
CA LYS A 374 -12.64 -0.70 -11.78
C LYS A 374 -13.69 -0.72 -10.66
N PRO A 375 -13.61 -1.60 -9.63
CA PRO A 375 -14.52 -1.55 -8.48
C PRO A 375 -14.47 -0.22 -7.73
N GLN A 376 -13.32 0.46 -7.68
CA GLN A 376 -13.14 1.67 -6.90
C GLN A 376 -13.72 2.93 -7.58
N ILE A 377 -13.98 2.87 -8.90
CA ILE A 377 -14.63 3.99 -9.60
C ILE A 377 -15.96 4.32 -8.94
N SER A 378 -16.83 3.35 -8.73
CA SER A 378 -18.16 3.57 -8.13
C SER A 378 -18.09 4.03 -6.67
N VAL A 379 -17.08 3.58 -5.92
CA VAL A 379 -16.85 4.04 -4.54
C VAL A 379 -16.50 5.53 -4.52
N LEU A 380 -15.54 5.93 -5.37
CA LEU A 380 -15.12 7.33 -5.47
C LEU A 380 -16.24 8.23 -6.04
N GLU A 381 -16.97 7.75 -7.04
CA GLU A 381 -18.15 8.46 -7.54
C GLU A 381 -19.18 8.72 -6.46
N HIS A 382 -19.45 7.73 -5.58
CA HIS A 382 -20.39 7.88 -4.47
C HIS A 382 -19.91 8.92 -3.45
N ILE A 383 -18.63 8.89 -3.07
CA ILE A 383 -18.05 9.82 -2.09
C ILE A 383 -18.06 11.26 -2.63
N PHE A 384 -17.74 11.43 -3.89
CA PHE A 384 -17.60 12.77 -4.50
C PHE A 384 -18.86 13.28 -5.21
N SER A 385 -19.87 12.44 -5.41
CA SER A 385 -21.18 12.93 -5.85
C SER A 385 -21.80 13.79 -4.75
N VAL A 386 -22.35 14.90 -5.13
CA VAL A 386 -23.05 15.85 -4.24
C VAL A 386 -24.44 15.35 -3.90
#